data_eaa34c577d387774c2c1899955522907
#
_entry.id   eaa34c577d387774c2c1899955522907
#
_cell.length_a   1.000
_cell.length_b   1.000
_cell.length_c   1.000
_cell.angle_alpha   90.00
_cell.angle_beta   90.00
_cell.angle_gamma   90.00
#
_symmetry.space_group_name_H-M   'P 1'
#
loop_
_entity.id
_entity.type
_entity.pdbx_description
1 polymer ?
#
loop_
_entity_poly.entity_id
_entity_poly.type
_entity_poly.pdbx_seq_one_letter_code
_entity_poly.pdbx_strand_id
1 'polypeptide(L)'
;MSIFLRGQIGGNVLWIGARNLDTGGKYGANNTLRRWLHCYKEDYPNGNPIPTELGVDMSWDGKTPTPYGLGDNSEQDGQLHRTDLEIFDATFLRIQNVSLAYNMPKKWLNALGIKAAKIYGTVENLHTFTDYVGNPDTNSYSTNPMLRGADYNTYPLSRKYIFGVNVTF
;
A
#
# COMPACT_ATOMS: atom_id res chain seq x y z
N MET A 1 -13.24 -11.75 23.94
CA MET A 1 -12.87 -10.82 22.85
C MET A 1 -11.38 -10.55 22.96
N SER A 2 -10.66 -10.59 21.85
CA SER A 2 -9.25 -10.17 21.76
C SER A 2 -9.03 -9.29 20.54
N ILE A 3 -8.13 -8.31 20.68
CA ILE A 3 -7.70 -7.42 19.60
C ILE A 3 -6.19 -7.41 19.63
N PHE A 4 -5.58 -7.63 18.47
CA PHE A 4 -4.14 -7.53 18.27
C PHE A 4 -3.84 -6.39 17.31
N LEU A 5 -3.02 -5.44 17.79
CA LEU A 5 -2.57 -4.28 17.03
C LEU A 5 -1.09 -4.46 16.70
N ARG A 6 -0.71 -4.05 15.51
CA ARG A 6 0.68 -3.96 15.08
C ARG A 6 0.94 -2.61 14.47
N GLY A 7 2.06 -1.99 14.78
CA GLY A 7 2.42 -0.69 14.23
C GLY A 7 3.90 -0.42 14.26
N GLN A 8 4.28 0.60 13.53
CA GLN A 8 5.61 1.20 13.49
C GLN A 8 5.44 2.71 13.49
N ILE A 9 6.29 3.41 14.21
CA ILE A 9 6.34 4.87 14.22
C ILE A 9 7.69 5.27 13.68
N GLY A 10 7.70 6.12 12.65
CA GLY A 10 8.89 6.58 11.97
C GLY A 10 9.51 5.55 11.04
N GLY A 11 10.61 5.93 10.42
CA GLY A 11 11.28 5.20 9.36
C GLY A 11 10.78 5.60 7.99
N ASN A 12 11.51 5.17 6.97
CA ASN A 12 11.19 5.47 5.59
C ASN A 12 10.99 4.18 4.80
N VAL A 13 10.11 4.22 3.82
CA VAL A 13 9.91 3.19 2.83
C VAL A 13 10.25 3.74 1.45
N LEU A 14 11.11 3.05 0.74
CA LEU A 14 11.42 3.32 -0.66
C LEU A 14 10.46 2.52 -1.55
N TRP A 15 9.64 3.21 -2.32
CA TRP A 15 8.72 2.58 -3.26
C TRP A 15 9.43 2.22 -4.57
N ILE A 16 9.95 1.02 -4.65
CA ILE A 16 10.64 0.53 -5.85
C ILE A 16 9.67 0.28 -7.00
N GLY A 17 8.41 -0.03 -6.69
CA GLY A 17 7.33 -0.16 -7.67
C GLY A 17 7.02 1.11 -8.47
N ALA A 18 7.43 2.27 -7.97
CA ALA A 18 7.38 3.53 -8.71
C ALA A 18 8.06 3.44 -10.07
N ARG A 19 9.06 2.58 -10.19
CA ARG A 19 9.76 2.33 -11.46
C ARG A 19 8.84 2.15 -12.66
N ASN A 20 7.72 1.49 -12.47
CA ASN A 20 6.80 1.16 -13.55
C ASN A 20 5.61 2.13 -13.64
N LEU A 21 5.24 2.76 -12.52
CA LEU A 21 4.02 3.56 -12.42
C LEU A 21 4.32 5.07 -12.34
N ASP A 22 5.53 5.42 -11.89
CA ASP A 22 5.87 6.78 -11.53
C ASP A 22 7.10 7.31 -12.29
N THR A 23 7.17 6.98 -13.56
CA THR A 23 8.27 7.40 -14.47
C THR A 23 7.83 8.40 -15.53
N GLY A 24 6.60 8.91 -15.45
CA GLY A 24 6.09 9.88 -16.42
C GLY A 24 5.95 9.33 -17.85
N GLY A 25 5.80 8.02 -18.01
CA GLY A 25 5.55 7.40 -19.31
C GLY A 25 6.74 6.72 -19.96
N LYS A 26 7.86 6.54 -19.27
CA LYS A 26 9.04 5.82 -19.78
C LYS A 26 8.69 4.45 -20.38
N TYR A 27 7.79 3.74 -19.74
CA TYR A 27 7.29 2.46 -20.25
C TYR A 27 5.92 2.69 -20.89
N GLY A 28 5.89 2.88 -22.19
CA GLY A 28 4.69 3.27 -22.96
C GLY A 28 3.48 2.34 -22.85
N ALA A 29 3.66 1.15 -22.23
CA ALA A 29 2.56 0.22 -21.95
C ALA A 29 1.87 0.45 -20.61
N ASN A 30 2.38 1.34 -19.76
CA ASN A 30 1.88 1.55 -18.43
C ASN A 30 1.22 2.92 -18.29
N ASN A 31 0.12 2.97 -17.54
CA ASN A 31 -0.46 4.24 -17.12
C ASN A 31 0.46 4.91 -16.10
N THR A 32 0.47 6.24 -16.10
CA THR A 32 1.26 7.05 -15.18
C THR A 32 0.38 7.66 -14.09
N LEU A 33 0.99 8.12 -13.01
CA LEU A 33 0.29 8.83 -11.96
C LEU A 33 -0.13 10.23 -12.42
N ARG A 34 -1.27 10.70 -11.91
CA ARG A 34 -1.84 12.01 -12.26
C ARG A 34 -0.88 13.18 -12.03
N ARG A 35 0.04 13.09 -11.06
CA ARG A 35 1.02 14.16 -10.78
C ARG A 35 1.86 14.53 -12.00
N TRP A 36 2.10 13.61 -12.94
CA TRP A 36 2.86 13.86 -14.14
C TRP A 36 2.19 14.80 -15.14
N LEU A 37 0.93 15.13 -14.97
CA LEU A 37 0.28 16.23 -15.68
C LEU A 37 0.91 17.58 -15.30
N HIS A 38 1.38 17.69 -14.07
CA HIS A 38 1.96 18.91 -13.50
C HIS A 38 3.48 18.87 -13.38
N CYS A 39 4.16 18.09 -14.23
CA CYS A 39 5.62 18.01 -14.26
C CYS A 39 6.26 19.24 -14.90
N TYR A 40 7.54 19.46 -14.58
CA TYR A 40 8.35 20.45 -15.30
C TYR A 40 8.47 20.09 -16.77
N LYS A 41 8.32 21.08 -17.64
CA LYS A 41 8.47 20.94 -19.10
C LYS A 41 9.38 22.06 -19.59
N GLU A 42 10.40 21.69 -20.34
CA GLU A 42 11.43 22.61 -20.80
C GLU A 42 10.84 23.76 -21.65
N ASP A 43 9.87 23.44 -22.49
CA ASP A 43 9.18 24.43 -23.34
C ASP A 43 8.25 25.36 -22.54
N TYR A 44 7.95 25.03 -21.29
CA TYR A 44 7.04 25.77 -20.41
C TYR A 44 7.60 25.90 -18.99
N PRO A 45 8.81 26.49 -18.83
CA PRO A 45 9.54 26.49 -17.55
C PRO A 45 8.83 27.26 -16.43
N ASN A 46 7.97 28.21 -16.77
CA ASN A 46 7.22 29.01 -15.81
C ASN A 46 5.89 28.40 -15.38
N GLY A 47 5.66 27.14 -15.70
CA GLY A 47 4.43 26.46 -15.33
C GLY A 47 3.19 26.94 -16.08
N ASN A 48 3.37 27.64 -17.17
CA ASN A 48 2.23 28.02 -18.02
C ASN A 48 1.52 26.73 -18.49
N PRO A 49 0.19 26.71 -18.43
CA PRO A 49 -0.55 25.53 -18.87
C PRO A 49 -0.27 25.27 -20.36
N ILE A 50 0.02 24.02 -20.71
CA ILE A 50 0.06 23.62 -22.11
C ILE A 50 -1.37 23.78 -22.64
N PRO A 51 -1.59 24.49 -23.74
CA PRO A 51 -2.89 24.54 -24.36
C PRO A 51 -3.33 23.12 -24.73
N THR A 52 -4.34 22.63 -24.08
CA THR A 52 -4.91 21.32 -24.40
C THR A 52 -6.34 21.53 -24.87
N GLU A 53 -6.71 20.85 -25.94
CA GLU A 53 -8.11 20.81 -26.41
C GLU A 53 -9.05 20.24 -25.36
N LEU A 54 -8.49 19.53 -24.35
CA LEU A 54 -9.24 18.88 -23.28
C LEU A 54 -9.51 19.80 -22.08
N GLY A 55 -8.99 21.03 -22.06
CA GLY A 55 -9.19 21.96 -20.95
C GLY A 55 -8.60 21.50 -19.60
N VAL A 56 -7.63 20.60 -19.61
CA VAL A 56 -6.98 20.11 -18.40
C VAL A 56 -5.85 21.05 -18.02
N ASP A 57 -5.86 21.55 -16.79
CA ASP A 57 -4.72 22.28 -16.25
C ASP A 57 -3.50 21.35 -16.13
N MET A 58 -2.40 21.74 -16.79
CA MET A 58 -1.13 21.01 -16.81
C MET A 58 0.02 21.92 -16.37
N SER A 59 -0.26 22.96 -15.60
CA SER A 59 0.74 23.84 -15.02
C SER A 59 1.69 23.08 -14.09
N TRP A 60 2.94 23.48 -14.05
CA TRP A 60 3.92 22.86 -13.15
C TRP A 60 3.59 23.13 -11.68
N ASP A 61 3.65 22.10 -10.85
CA ASP A 61 3.34 22.13 -9.43
C ASP A 61 4.51 22.61 -8.55
N GLY A 62 5.65 22.96 -9.16
CA GLY A 62 6.87 23.38 -8.45
C GLY A 62 7.65 22.24 -7.80
N LYS A 63 7.26 21.00 -7.99
CA LYS A 63 7.85 19.81 -7.32
C LYS A 63 8.14 18.67 -8.27
N THR A 64 7.22 18.35 -9.17
CA THR A 64 7.37 17.21 -10.06
C THR A 64 8.39 17.53 -11.16
N PRO A 65 9.48 16.78 -11.25
CA PRO A 65 10.53 17.00 -12.26
C PRO A 65 10.05 16.67 -13.68
N THR A 66 10.91 16.84 -14.66
CA THR A 66 10.67 16.38 -16.03
C THR A 66 10.44 14.88 -16.08
N PRO A 67 9.47 14.39 -16.86
CA PRO A 67 9.24 12.97 -17.04
C PRO A 67 10.50 12.25 -17.53
N TYR A 68 10.76 11.11 -16.95
CA TYR A 68 11.91 10.30 -17.30
C TYR A 68 11.72 9.73 -18.71
N GLY A 69 12.69 9.93 -19.59
CA GLY A 69 12.70 9.29 -20.92
C GLY A 69 12.27 10.13 -22.11
N LEU A 70 12.07 11.44 -21.92
CA LEU A 70 11.81 12.35 -23.06
C LEU A 70 13.08 12.89 -23.70
N GLY A 71 14.28 12.44 -23.30
CA GLY A 71 15.56 12.82 -23.92
C GLY A 71 16.30 11.60 -24.50
N ASP A 72 17.08 11.84 -25.55
CA ASP A 72 17.81 10.81 -26.30
C ASP A 72 18.82 9.98 -25.49
N ASN A 73 19.13 10.38 -24.27
CA ASN A 73 20.12 9.73 -23.42
C ASN A 73 19.54 8.76 -22.39
N SER A 74 18.25 8.56 -22.37
CA SER A 74 17.57 7.75 -21.35
C SER A 74 17.82 6.25 -21.46
N GLU A 75 18.30 5.77 -22.61
CA GLU A 75 18.57 4.35 -22.84
C GLU A 75 19.96 3.91 -22.36
N GLN A 76 20.91 4.82 -22.27
CA GLN A 76 22.29 4.44 -21.98
C GLN A 76 22.59 4.20 -20.51
N ASP A 77 21.83 4.77 -19.58
CA ASP A 77 22.19 4.69 -18.17
C ASP A 77 21.57 3.49 -17.43
N GLY A 78 20.53 2.87 -17.93
CA GLY A 78 19.89 1.74 -17.23
C GLY A 78 19.60 1.99 -15.75
N GLN A 79 20.07 3.11 -15.23
CA GLN A 79 19.94 3.54 -13.85
C GLN A 79 18.76 4.49 -13.73
N LEU A 80 17.77 4.03 -12.99
CA LEU A 80 16.72 4.90 -12.51
C LEU A 80 17.33 5.80 -11.44
N HIS A 81 17.40 7.09 -11.72
CA HIS A 81 17.71 8.05 -10.68
C HIS A 81 16.55 8.04 -9.68
N ARG A 82 16.84 7.54 -8.49
CA ARG A 82 15.91 7.55 -7.36
C ARG A 82 15.80 8.96 -6.86
N THR A 83 14.57 9.43 -6.68
CA THR A 83 14.29 10.75 -6.14
C THR A 83 13.65 10.60 -4.76
N ASP A 84 13.66 11.67 -3.99
CA ASP A 84 12.96 11.77 -2.70
C ASP A 84 11.43 11.61 -2.85
N LEU A 85 10.90 11.81 -4.05
CA LEU A 85 9.50 11.56 -4.39
C LEU A 85 9.08 10.08 -4.24
N GLU A 86 10.04 9.16 -4.23
CA GLU A 86 9.81 7.73 -4.03
C GLU A 86 9.97 7.29 -2.56
N ILE A 87 10.36 8.22 -1.68
CA ILE A 87 10.57 7.96 -0.26
C ILE A 87 9.34 8.44 0.51
N PHE A 88 8.73 7.52 1.25
CA PHE A 88 7.53 7.77 2.03
C PHE A 88 7.76 7.47 3.51
N ASP A 89 6.96 8.07 4.38
CA ASP A 89 6.94 7.71 5.80
C ASP A 89 6.38 6.28 5.96
N ALA A 90 7.12 5.45 6.70
CA ALA A 90 6.75 4.08 7.00
C ALA A 90 5.88 3.92 8.25
N THR A 91 5.40 5.02 8.82
CA THR A 91 4.51 4.99 9.99
C THR A 91 3.19 4.31 9.64
N PHE A 92 2.79 3.35 10.44
CA PHE A 92 1.48 2.72 10.32
C PHE A 92 0.98 2.17 11.66
N LEU A 93 -0.34 2.02 11.75
CA LEU A 93 -1.02 1.25 12.78
C LEU A 93 -2.00 0.30 12.10
N ARG A 94 -1.88 -1.00 12.37
CA ARG A 94 -2.74 -2.04 11.81
C ARG A 94 -3.54 -2.73 12.89
N ILE A 95 -4.84 -2.84 12.67
CA ILE A 95 -5.70 -3.76 13.42
C ILE A 95 -5.53 -5.12 12.77
N GLN A 96 -4.57 -5.92 13.30
CA GLN A 96 -4.14 -7.15 12.65
C GLN A 96 -5.09 -8.31 12.89
N ASN A 97 -5.66 -8.40 14.09
CA ASN A 97 -6.59 -9.47 14.41
C ASN A 97 -7.64 -8.98 15.41
N VAL A 98 -8.89 -9.28 15.12
CA VAL A 98 -10.01 -9.06 16.03
C VAL A 98 -10.77 -10.37 16.15
N SER A 99 -10.83 -10.93 17.36
CA SER A 99 -11.55 -12.19 17.61
C SER A 99 -12.61 -12.00 18.66
N LEU A 100 -13.80 -12.50 18.36
CA LEU A 100 -14.91 -12.59 19.29
C LEU A 100 -15.31 -14.06 19.43
N ALA A 101 -15.48 -14.51 20.65
CA ALA A 101 -15.93 -15.86 20.91
C ALA A 101 -17.00 -15.86 22.00
N TYR A 102 -18.00 -16.69 21.82
CA TYR A 102 -19.10 -16.86 22.75
C TYR A 102 -19.26 -18.34 23.11
N ASN A 103 -19.19 -18.62 24.40
CA ASN A 103 -19.48 -19.94 24.94
C ASN A 103 -20.99 -20.05 25.21
N MET A 104 -21.63 -21.04 24.61
CA MET A 104 -23.06 -21.22 24.77
C MET A 104 -23.43 -21.67 26.19
N PRO A 105 -24.51 -21.13 26.75
CA PRO A 105 -24.97 -21.53 28.08
C PRO A 105 -25.34 -23.03 28.14
N LYS A 106 -24.92 -23.70 29.21
CA LYS A 106 -25.20 -25.13 29.42
C LYS A 106 -26.69 -25.46 29.36
N LYS A 107 -27.56 -24.55 29.74
CA LYS A 107 -29.02 -24.76 29.72
C LYS A 107 -29.54 -25.11 28.31
N TRP A 108 -28.95 -24.53 27.27
CA TRP A 108 -29.34 -24.80 25.88
C TRP A 108 -28.72 -26.10 25.35
N LEU A 109 -27.54 -26.45 25.84
CA LEU A 109 -26.78 -27.58 25.37
C LEU A 109 -27.25 -28.92 25.95
N ASN A 110 -27.68 -28.93 27.21
CA ASN A 110 -28.12 -30.12 27.91
C ASN A 110 -29.31 -30.80 27.21
N ALA A 111 -30.22 -30.02 26.64
CA ALA A 111 -31.36 -30.52 25.90
C ALA A 111 -30.98 -31.30 24.62
N LEU A 112 -29.75 -31.05 24.11
CA LEU A 112 -29.19 -31.63 22.88
C LEU A 112 -28.13 -32.69 23.16
N GLY A 113 -27.83 -33.02 24.42
CA GLY A 113 -26.79 -33.97 24.80
C GLY A 113 -25.36 -33.44 24.54
N ILE A 114 -25.18 -32.12 24.38
CA ILE A 114 -23.91 -31.48 24.10
C ILE A 114 -23.27 -30.97 25.40
N LYS A 115 -22.01 -31.36 25.66
CA LYS A 115 -21.28 -30.95 26.86
C LYS A 115 -20.82 -29.49 26.82
N ALA A 116 -20.34 -29.03 25.65
CA ALA A 116 -19.93 -27.65 25.43
C ALA A 116 -20.05 -27.25 23.98
N ALA A 117 -20.38 -25.99 23.71
CA ALA A 117 -20.32 -25.40 22.38
C ALA A 117 -19.80 -23.96 22.47
N LYS A 118 -18.94 -23.62 21.53
CA LYS A 118 -18.32 -22.29 21.39
C LYS A 118 -18.43 -21.84 19.95
N ILE A 119 -18.99 -20.66 19.73
CA ILE A 119 -19.02 -19.98 18.45
C ILE A 119 -17.96 -18.91 18.47
N TYR A 120 -17.19 -18.78 17.39
CA TYR A 120 -16.21 -17.70 17.27
C TYR A 120 -16.19 -17.10 15.88
N GLY A 121 -15.84 -15.83 15.83
CA GLY A 121 -15.55 -15.09 14.61
C GLY A 121 -14.23 -14.33 14.77
N THR A 122 -13.43 -14.36 13.73
CA THR A 122 -12.14 -13.67 13.68
C THR A 122 -12.03 -12.89 12.38
N VAL A 123 -11.54 -11.66 12.46
CA VAL A 123 -11.19 -10.84 11.30
C VAL A 123 -9.70 -10.57 11.34
N GLU A 124 -9.01 -10.95 10.27
CA GLU A 124 -7.58 -10.65 10.09
C GLU A 124 -7.40 -9.46 9.15
N ASN A 125 -6.40 -8.65 9.44
CA ASN A 125 -6.03 -7.45 8.65
C ASN A 125 -7.23 -6.50 8.44
N LEU A 126 -7.94 -6.18 9.51
CA LEU A 126 -9.17 -5.40 9.44
C LEU A 126 -8.94 -4.04 8.80
N HIS A 127 -7.92 -3.31 9.24
CA HIS A 127 -7.57 -2.00 8.69
C HIS A 127 -6.12 -1.62 9.01
N THR A 128 -5.48 -0.90 8.08
CA THR A 128 -4.15 -0.29 8.27
C THR A 128 -4.28 1.21 8.10
N PHE A 129 -3.94 1.96 9.11
CA PHE A 129 -3.84 3.42 9.09
C PHE A 129 -2.41 3.77 8.66
N THR A 130 -2.23 4.44 7.54
CA THR A 130 -0.95 4.89 6.99
C THR A 130 -1.20 5.89 5.88
N ASP A 131 -0.25 6.79 5.67
CA ASP A 131 -0.25 7.73 4.54
C ASP A 131 0.45 7.15 3.29
N TYR A 132 1.12 6.00 3.44
CA TYR A 132 1.77 5.34 2.33
C TYR A 132 0.77 4.57 1.47
N VAL A 133 0.89 4.71 0.15
CA VAL A 133 -0.04 4.13 -0.83
C VAL A 133 0.08 2.60 -0.98
N GLY A 134 1.22 2.03 -0.60
CA GLY A 134 1.52 0.61 -0.66
C GLY A 134 1.40 -0.08 0.70
N ASN A 135 2.20 -1.13 0.90
CA ASN A 135 2.29 -1.79 2.20
C ASN A 135 3.46 -1.20 3.01
N PRO A 136 3.19 -0.45 4.09
CA PRO A 136 4.26 0.17 4.89
C PRO A 136 5.08 -0.86 5.68
N ASP A 137 4.56 -2.06 5.91
CA ASP A 137 5.22 -3.14 6.66
C ASP A 137 6.13 -3.99 5.77
N THR A 138 7.10 -3.35 5.13
CA THR A 138 8.04 -4.01 4.21
C THR A 138 8.93 -5.04 4.90
N ASN A 139 9.14 -4.89 6.22
CA ASN A 139 9.95 -5.82 7.01
C ASN A 139 9.34 -7.22 7.12
N SER A 140 8.02 -7.34 6.96
CA SER A 140 7.31 -8.62 7.06
C SER A 140 7.37 -9.45 5.78
N TYR A 141 7.75 -8.84 4.65
CA TYR A 141 7.65 -9.47 3.33
C TYR A 141 8.99 -9.71 2.66
N SER A 142 10.04 -9.04 3.10
CA SER A 142 11.36 -9.28 2.56
C SER A 142 12.05 -10.41 3.32
N THR A 143 12.35 -11.50 2.62
CA THR A 143 13.22 -12.57 3.12
C THR A 143 14.70 -12.14 3.18
N ASN A 144 15.05 -11.06 2.47
CA ASN A 144 16.39 -10.51 2.48
C ASN A 144 16.48 -9.33 3.46
N PRO A 145 17.24 -9.47 4.57
CA PRO A 145 17.40 -8.40 5.55
C PRO A 145 17.99 -7.10 5.00
N MET A 146 18.70 -7.15 3.88
CA MET A 146 19.32 -6.00 3.23
C MET A 146 18.30 -5.13 2.47
N LEU A 147 17.11 -5.66 2.21
CA LEU A 147 16.03 -4.96 1.49
C LEU A 147 14.93 -4.46 2.41
N ARG A 148 15.20 -4.38 3.70
CA ARG A 148 14.25 -3.77 4.65
C ARG A 148 14.03 -2.30 4.30
N GLY A 149 12.78 -1.88 4.31
CA GLY A 149 12.40 -0.53 3.91
C GLY A 149 12.23 -0.33 2.40
N ALA A 150 12.33 -1.40 1.60
CA ALA A 150 12.08 -1.35 0.16
C ALA A 150 10.79 -2.10 -0.20
N ASP A 151 9.85 -1.40 -0.84
CA ASP A 151 8.61 -2.00 -1.33
C ASP A 151 8.73 -2.31 -2.83
N TYR A 152 8.80 -3.59 -3.15
CA TYR A 152 8.86 -4.14 -4.51
C TYR A 152 7.46 -4.51 -5.05
N ASN A 153 6.45 -3.65 -4.89
CA ASN A 153 5.06 -3.97 -5.24
C ASN A 153 4.54 -5.17 -4.45
N THR A 154 4.76 -5.14 -3.15
CA THR A 154 4.26 -6.18 -2.26
C THR A 154 2.75 -6.29 -2.40
N TYR A 155 2.26 -7.52 -2.58
CA TYR A 155 0.84 -7.76 -2.73
C TYR A 155 0.06 -7.22 -1.52
N PRO A 156 -1.02 -6.48 -1.73
CA PRO A 156 -1.82 -5.94 -0.63
C PRO A 156 -2.32 -7.04 0.30
N LEU A 157 -2.28 -6.78 1.60
CA LEU A 157 -2.80 -7.70 2.60
C LEU A 157 -4.30 -7.87 2.44
N SER A 158 -4.71 -9.11 2.20
CA SER A 158 -6.13 -9.45 2.14
C SER A 158 -6.76 -9.42 3.53
N ARG A 159 -7.98 -8.91 3.60
CA ARG A 159 -8.83 -9.04 4.78
C ARG A 159 -9.46 -10.43 4.77
N LYS A 160 -9.35 -11.15 5.92
CA LYS A 160 -9.94 -12.49 6.04
C LYS A 160 -10.99 -12.50 7.14
N TYR A 161 -12.10 -13.15 6.87
CA TYR A 161 -13.17 -13.39 7.83
C TYR A 161 -13.26 -14.89 8.09
N ILE A 162 -13.11 -15.27 9.34
CA ILE A 162 -13.08 -16.66 9.78
C ILE A 162 -14.23 -16.85 10.79
N PHE A 163 -15.08 -17.80 10.53
CA PHE A 163 -16.14 -18.18 11.45
C PHE A 163 -16.00 -19.66 11.78
N GLY A 164 -16.25 -20.02 13.01
CA GLY A 164 -16.16 -21.41 13.43
C GLY A 164 -17.03 -21.73 14.63
N VAL A 165 -17.31 -23.01 14.76
CA VAL A 165 -18.07 -23.57 15.88
C VAL A 165 -17.30 -24.79 16.38
N ASN A 166 -17.04 -24.82 17.71
CA ASN A 166 -16.47 -25.97 18.38
C ASN A 166 -17.56 -26.61 19.22
N VAL A 167 -17.80 -27.90 19.04
CA VAL A 167 -18.79 -28.68 19.79
C VAL A 167 -18.10 -29.87 20.44
N THR A 168 -18.43 -30.11 21.74
CA THR A 168 -17.94 -31.21 22.51
C THR A 168 -19.15 -32.03 22.98
N PHE A 169 -19.15 -33.31 22.65
CA PHE A 169 -20.20 -34.27 23.00
C PHE A 169 -19.84 -35.06 24.26
#